data_675273245210e947161c552d0b330bf6
#
_entry.id   675273245210e947161c552d0b330bf6
#
_cell.length_a   1.000
_cell.length_b   1.000
_cell.length_c   1.000
_cell.angle_alpha   90.00
_cell.angle_beta   90.00
_cell.angle_gamma   90.00
#
_symmetry.space_group_name_H-M   'P 1'
#
loop_
_entity.id
_entity.type
_entity.pdbx_description
1 polymer ?
#
loop_
_entity_poly.entity_id
_entity_poly.type
_entity_poly.pdbx_seq_one_letter_code
_entity_poly.pdbx_strand_id
1 'polypeptide(L)'
;NGMAVLGWGVGGIEAEAAMLGQPISMLIPEVVGFKLTGALTEGTTGTDLVLKIVELLREKGVVGKFVEFYGDGLDKLPLADRATIANMAPEYGATCGFFPIDNETLRYLRNTGRSEDRILLVEAYAKANNLWRHEDYNPIYTDRLHLNMGTIVPAISGPKRPQDYVRLDKAKDAFLKEMN
;
A
#
# COMPACT_ATOMS: atom_id res chain seq x y z
N ASN A 1 7.40 0.55 4.48
CA ASN A 1 6.73 1.01 3.27
C ASN A 1 5.57 1.99 3.59
N GLY A 2 4.84 1.81 4.66
CA GLY A 2 3.81 2.75 5.12
C GLY A 2 4.34 4.15 5.49
N MET A 3 5.64 4.29 5.68
CA MET A 3 6.36 5.54 5.99
C MET A 3 7.42 5.87 4.93
N ALA A 4 7.16 5.56 3.67
CA ALA A 4 8.06 5.77 2.53
C ALA A 4 9.42 5.03 2.60
N VAL A 5 9.57 4.04 3.48
CA VAL A 5 10.72 3.15 3.41
C VAL A 5 10.51 2.17 2.26
N LEU A 6 11.42 2.13 1.31
CA LEU A 6 11.36 1.18 0.19
C LEU A 6 11.99 -0.14 0.61
N GLY A 7 11.15 -1.04 1.13
CA GLY A 7 11.55 -2.38 1.52
C GLY A 7 10.64 -3.42 0.89
N TRP A 8 11.21 -4.53 0.45
CA TRP A 8 10.47 -5.67 -0.07
C TRP A 8 11.19 -6.97 0.23
N GLY A 9 10.44 -8.07 0.18
CA GLY A 9 10.98 -9.39 0.39
C GLY A 9 11.86 -9.84 -0.79
N VAL A 10 12.94 -10.54 -0.48
CA VAL A 10 13.82 -11.16 -1.47
C VAL A 10 13.93 -12.65 -1.21
N GLY A 11 14.27 -13.44 -2.24
CA GLY A 11 14.55 -14.86 -2.10
C GLY A 11 15.85 -15.13 -1.33
N GLY A 12 16.07 -16.39 -0.97
CA GLY A 12 17.26 -16.80 -0.21
C GLY A 12 18.58 -16.49 -0.94
N ILE A 13 18.61 -16.65 -2.25
CA ILE A 13 19.81 -16.40 -3.07
C ILE A 13 20.19 -14.92 -3.03
N GLU A 14 19.24 -14.01 -3.17
CA GLU A 14 19.48 -12.57 -3.09
C GLU A 14 19.90 -12.14 -1.67
N ALA A 15 19.29 -12.74 -0.64
CA ALA A 15 19.66 -12.50 0.75
C ALA A 15 21.12 -12.96 1.01
N GLU A 16 21.50 -14.15 0.56
CA GLU A 16 22.86 -14.67 0.67
C GLU A 16 23.87 -13.79 -0.07
N ALA A 17 23.56 -13.39 -1.30
CA ALA A 17 24.41 -12.46 -2.06
C ALA A 17 24.62 -11.14 -1.31
N ALA A 18 23.54 -10.56 -0.75
CA ALA A 18 23.63 -9.32 0.03
C ALA A 18 24.49 -9.51 1.31
N MET A 19 24.35 -10.62 2.00
CA MET A 19 25.17 -10.94 3.18
C MET A 19 26.66 -11.09 2.84
N LEU A 20 26.98 -11.58 1.65
CA LEU A 20 28.34 -11.73 1.15
C LEU A 20 28.89 -10.47 0.46
N GLY A 21 28.13 -9.38 0.43
CA GLY A 21 28.51 -8.15 -0.24
C GLY A 21 28.57 -8.26 -1.77
N GLN A 22 27.86 -9.21 -2.35
CA GLN A 22 27.79 -9.38 -3.80
C GLN A 22 26.73 -8.45 -4.41
N PRO A 23 27.01 -7.81 -5.56
CA PRO A 23 26.02 -6.97 -6.23
C PRO A 23 24.89 -7.80 -6.82
N ILE A 24 23.68 -7.28 -6.71
CA ILE A 24 22.48 -7.87 -7.33
C ILE A 24 21.97 -6.90 -8.38
N SER A 25 21.83 -7.37 -9.62
CA SER A 25 21.23 -6.58 -10.70
C SER A 25 19.71 -6.67 -10.64
N MET A 26 19.05 -5.52 -10.74
CA MET A 26 17.60 -5.42 -10.81
C MET A 26 17.21 -4.45 -11.95
N LEU A 27 16.18 -4.80 -12.72
CA LEU A 27 15.60 -3.83 -13.65
C LEU A 27 14.99 -2.67 -12.88
N ILE A 28 15.16 -1.45 -13.39
CA ILE A 28 14.48 -0.27 -12.82
C ILE A 28 12.97 -0.52 -12.95
N PRO A 29 12.23 -0.61 -11.84
CA PRO A 29 10.82 -0.97 -11.89
C PRO A 29 9.97 0.17 -12.47
N GLU A 30 8.96 -0.19 -13.22
CA GLU A 30 7.86 0.72 -13.52
C GLU A 30 7.12 1.07 -12.22
N VAL A 31 6.57 2.30 -12.15
CA VAL A 31 5.79 2.75 -11.00
C VAL A 31 4.34 2.98 -11.42
N VAL A 32 3.44 2.27 -10.76
CA VAL A 32 1.98 2.45 -10.89
C VAL A 32 1.49 3.36 -9.77
N GLY A 33 0.89 4.49 -10.12
CA GLY A 33 0.27 5.37 -9.16
C GLY A 33 -1.14 4.88 -8.79
N PHE A 34 -1.40 4.66 -7.49
CA PHE A 34 -2.72 4.29 -6.99
C PHE A 34 -3.32 5.45 -6.20
N LYS A 35 -4.26 6.17 -6.82
CA LYS A 35 -4.91 7.33 -6.20
C LYS A 35 -6.03 6.88 -5.27
N LEU A 36 -5.93 7.24 -4.00
CA LEU A 36 -6.99 7.07 -3.00
C LEU A 36 -7.69 8.42 -2.76
N THR A 37 -9.01 8.44 -2.81
CA THR A 37 -9.83 9.63 -2.53
C THR A 37 -10.95 9.32 -1.53
N GLY A 38 -11.49 10.36 -0.91
CA GLY A 38 -12.59 10.21 0.05
C GLY A 38 -12.17 9.56 1.36
N ALA A 39 -13.11 8.90 2.03
CA ALA A 39 -12.92 8.20 3.29
C ALA A 39 -13.76 6.94 3.37
N LEU A 40 -13.36 5.99 4.20
CA LEU A 40 -14.17 4.81 4.51
C LEU A 40 -15.49 5.23 5.16
N THR A 41 -16.56 4.57 4.79
CA THR A 41 -17.88 4.77 5.39
C THR A 41 -18.00 3.98 6.70
N GLU A 42 -18.90 4.41 7.57
CA GLU A 42 -19.20 3.69 8.81
C GLU A 42 -19.59 2.23 8.50
N GLY A 43 -19.05 1.31 9.31
CA GLY A 43 -19.25 -0.13 9.12
C GLY A 43 -18.27 -0.80 8.16
N THR A 44 -17.36 -0.05 7.53
CA THR A 44 -16.26 -0.60 6.73
C THR A 44 -14.92 -0.47 7.48
N THR A 45 -14.00 -1.36 7.17
CA THR A 45 -12.71 -1.47 7.84
C THR A 45 -11.54 -1.27 6.87
N GLY A 46 -10.34 -1.04 7.41
CA GLY A 46 -9.10 -1.06 6.62
C GLY A 46 -8.89 -2.38 5.89
N THR A 47 -9.35 -3.51 6.46
CA THR A 47 -9.29 -4.82 5.80
C THR A 47 -10.16 -4.87 4.55
N ASP A 48 -11.38 -4.32 4.57
CA ASP A 48 -12.23 -4.27 3.38
C ASP A 48 -11.58 -3.46 2.26
N LEU A 49 -10.93 -2.33 2.63
CA LEU A 49 -10.16 -1.52 1.69
C LEU A 49 -8.99 -2.30 1.08
N VAL A 50 -8.20 -2.99 1.93
CA VAL A 50 -7.05 -3.77 1.49
C VAL A 50 -7.46 -4.85 0.51
N LEU A 51 -8.52 -5.61 0.80
CA LEU A 51 -9.03 -6.65 -0.09
C LEU A 51 -9.43 -6.09 -1.47
N LYS A 52 -10.09 -4.93 -1.50
CA LYS A 52 -10.45 -4.26 -2.76
C LYS A 52 -9.22 -3.77 -3.54
N ILE A 53 -8.22 -3.24 -2.86
CA ILE A 53 -6.95 -2.84 -3.47
C ILE A 53 -6.25 -4.05 -4.09
N VAL A 54 -6.21 -5.19 -3.38
CA VAL A 54 -5.61 -6.44 -3.87
C VAL A 54 -6.30 -6.90 -5.15
N GLU A 55 -7.63 -6.91 -5.19
CA GLU A 55 -8.42 -7.26 -6.38
C GLU A 55 -8.02 -6.36 -7.57
N LEU A 56 -8.10 -5.04 -7.41
CA LEU A 56 -7.85 -4.07 -8.49
C LEU A 56 -6.41 -4.15 -9.03
N LEU A 57 -5.41 -4.31 -8.14
CA LEU A 57 -4.02 -4.42 -8.56
C LEU A 57 -3.72 -5.77 -9.23
N ARG A 58 -4.40 -6.85 -8.82
CA ARG A 58 -4.32 -8.14 -9.53
C ARG A 58 -4.90 -8.07 -10.92
N GLU A 59 -6.07 -7.46 -11.06
CA GLU A 59 -6.69 -7.24 -12.38
C GLU A 59 -5.80 -6.38 -13.29
N LYS A 60 -5.16 -5.35 -12.71
CA LYS A 60 -4.25 -4.47 -13.45
C LYS A 60 -2.97 -5.17 -13.91
N GLY A 61 -2.49 -6.15 -13.16
CA GLY A 61 -1.24 -6.84 -13.47
C GLY A 61 0.00 -5.98 -13.14
N VAL A 62 0.40 -5.99 -11.87
CA VAL A 62 1.52 -5.18 -11.35
C VAL A 62 2.76 -6.00 -11.00
N VAL A 63 2.89 -7.20 -11.56
CA VAL A 63 4.06 -8.07 -11.30
C VAL A 63 5.35 -7.37 -11.74
N GLY A 64 6.33 -7.33 -10.86
CA GLY A 64 7.62 -6.68 -11.10
C GLY A 64 7.58 -5.15 -11.04
N LYS A 65 6.42 -4.55 -10.71
CA LYS A 65 6.26 -3.10 -10.62
C LYS A 65 6.26 -2.64 -9.16
N PHE A 66 6.47 -1.34 -8.96
CA PHE A 66 6.20 -0.65 -7.70
C PHE A 66 4.81 -0.01 -7.76
N VAL A 67 4.15 0.08 -6.62
CA VAL A 67 2.88 0.77 -6.47
C VAL A 67 3.05 1.91 -5.46
N GLU A 68 2.86 3.14 -5.91
CA GLU A 68 2.85 4.31 -5.04
C GLU A 68 1.42 4.76 -4.75
N PHE A 69 1.06 4.77 -3.48
CA PHE A 69 -0.25 5.25 -3.02
C PHE A 69 -0.23 6.75 -2.79
N TYR A 70 -1.18 7.47 -3.35
CA TYR A 70 -1.27 8.93 -3.25
C TYR A 70 -2.72 9.41 -3.25
N GLY A 71 -2.93 10.72 -3.12
CA GLY A 71 -4.26 11.34 -3.13
C GLY A 71 -4.70 11.84 -1.76
N ASP A 72 -5.81 12.57 -1.75
CA ASP A 72 -6.40 13.21 -0.55
C ASP A 72 -6.97 12.20 0.45
N GLY A 73 -7.35 11.00 0.00
CA GLY A 73 -7.81 9.92 0.86
C GLY A 73 -6.77 9.50 1.91
N LEU A 74 -5.47 9.75 1.67
CA LEU A 74 -4.43 9.43 2.63
C LEU A 74 -4.58 10.19 3.96
N ASP A 75 -5.22 11.36 3.98
CA ASP A 75 -5.46 12.14 5.20
C ASP A 75 -6.40 11.43 6.18
N LYS A 76 -7.20 10.49 5.68
CA LYS A 76 -8.16 9.70 6.44
C LYS A 76 -7.71 8.26 6.68
N LEU A 77 -6.49 7.92 6.22
CA LEU A 77 -5.94 6.57 6.30
C LEU A 77 -4.82 6.51 7.33
N PRO A 78 -5.05 5.87 8.50
CA PRO A 78 -4.03 5.74 9.54
C PRO A 78 -2.87 4.87 9.08
N LEU A 79 -1.70 5.06 9.70
CA LEU A 79 -0.49 4.34 9.31
C LEU A 79 -0.63 2.82 9.40
N ALA A 80 -1.41 2.31 10.35
CA ALA A 80 -1.66 0.87 10.48
C ALA A 80 -2.28 0.28 9.20
N ASP A 81 -3.27 0.97 8.63
CA ASP A 81 -3.91 0.54 7.39
C ASP A 81 -2.96 0.68 6.19
N ARG A 82 -2.16 1.78 6.12
CA ARG A 82 -1.11 1.93 5.12
C ARG A 82 -0.08 0.79 5.20
N ALA A 83 0.32 0.40 6.41
CA ALA A 83 1.24 -0.71 6.62
C ALA A 83 0.64 -2.04 6.17
N THR A 84 -0.64 -2.29 6.43
CA THR A 84 -1.33 -3.49 5.98
C THR A 84 -1.40 -3.56 4.45
N ILE A 85 -1.77 -2.47 3.79
CA ILE A 85 -1.78 -2.37 2.33
C ILE A 85 -0.39 -2.65 1.75
N ALA A 86 0.64 -2.00 2.29
CA ALA A 86 2.01 -2.16 1.82
C ALA A 86 2.56 -3.58 2.06
N ASN A 87 2.18 -4.22 3.19
CA ASN A 87 2.59 -5.57 3.53
C ASN A 87 1.97 -6.64 2.59
N MET A 88 0.82 -6.34 1.99
CA MET A 88 0.16 -7.23 1.04
C MET A 88 0.64 -7.06 -0.42
N ALA A 89 1.82 -6.45 -0.63
CA ALA A 89 2.41 -6.35 -1.96
C ALA A 89 2.57 -7.71 -2.67
N PRO A 90 2.99 -8.80 -2.02
CA PRO A 90 3.02 -10.12 -2.64
C PRO A 90 1.64 -10.62 -3.08
N GLU A 91 0.59 -10.36 -2.31
CA GLU A 91 -0.77 -10.78 -2.61
C GLU A 91 -1.31 -10.08 -3.86
N TYR A 92 -1.08 -8.80 -4.04
CA TYR A 92 -1.44 -8.13 -5.29
C TYR A 92 -0.38 -8.25 -6.40
N GLY A 93 0.77 -8.83 -6.10
CA GLY A 93 1.78 -9.22 -7.07
C GLY A 93 2.82 -8.13 -7.38
N ALA A 94 2.82 -7.00 -6.69
CA ALA A 94 3.84 -5.98 -6.86
C ALA A 94 5.13 -6.33 -6.11
N THR A 95 6.25 -5.80 -6.57
CA THR A 95 7.52 -5.92 -5.84
C THR A 95 7.48 -5.12 -4.54
N CYS A 96 6.89 -3.92 -4.59
CA CYS A 96 6.81 -3.01 -3.45
C CYS A 96 5.56 -2.14 -3.58
N GLY A 97 4.83 -1.95 -2.48
CA GLY A 97 3.80 -0.94 -2.35
C GLY A 97 4.19 0.04 -1.25
N PHE A 98 4.13 1.34 -1.47
CA PHE A 98 4.61 2.33 -0.50
C PHE A 98 3.77 3.60 -0.47
N PHE A 99 3.89 4.33 0.64
CA PHE A 99 3.18 5.56 0.94
C PHE A 99 4.16 6.71 1.13
N PRO A 100 3.76 7.96 0.92
CA PRO A 100 4.63 9.12 1.13
C PRO A 100 4.88 9.39 2.62
N ILE A 101 5.87 10.25 2.89
CA ILE A 101 6.09 10.83 4.22
C ILE A 101 5.14 12.03 4.38
N ASP A 102 4.35 12.03 5.45
CA ASP A 102 3.41 13.11 5.79
C ASP A 102 3.22 13.23 7.32
N ASN A 103 2.24 14.03 7.74
CA ASN A 103 1.92 14.23 9.15
C ASN A 103 1.57 12.92 9.90
N GLU A 104 1.01 11.94 9.19
CA GLU A 104 0.71 10.63 9.77
C GLU A 104 2.00 9.88 10.15
N THR A 105 3.04 10.01 9.34
CA THR A 105 4.38 9.49 9.66
C THR A 105 4.91 10.11 10.95
N LEU A 106 4.83 11.43 11.09
CA LEU A 106 5.30 12.11 12.32
C LEU A 106 4.46 11.71 13.54
N ARG A 107 3.14 11.56 13.38
CA ARG A 107 2.26 11.07 14.43
C ARG A 107 2.68 9.68 14.93
N TYR A 108 2.96 8.78 14.01
CA TYR A 108 3.45 7.44 14.34
C TYR A 108 4.80 7.46 15.07
N LEU A 109 5.75 8.26 14.60
CA LEU A 109 7.06 8.39 15.25
C LEU A 109 6.92 8.90 16.69
N ARG A 110 6.02 9.85 16.93
CA ARG A 110 5.71 10.38 18.27
C ARG A 110 5.08 9.30 19.16
N ASN A 111 4.07 8.60 18.65
CA ASN A 111 3.36 7.53 19.37
C ASN A 111 4.26 6.33 19.68
N THR A 112 5.32 6.13 18.94
CA THR A 112 6.31 5.05 19.14
C THR A 112 7.55 5.50 19.92
N GLY A 113 7.50 6.68 20.56
CA GLY A 113 8.48 7.15 21.53
C GLY A 113 9.75 7.76 20.95
N ARG A 114 9.74 8.27 19.71
CA ARG A 114 10.86 9.05 19.17
C ARG A 114 10.87 10.43 19.82
N SER A 115 12.07 10.98 20.08
CA SER A 115 12.20 12.33 20.62
C SER A 115 11.72 13.40 19.64
N GLU A 116 11.23 14.53 20.14
CA GLU A 116 10.78 15.63 19.27
C GLU A 116 11.89 16.15 18.37
N ASP A 117 13.15 16.21 18.84
CA ASP A 117 14.29 16.58 18.00
C ASP A 117 14.45 15.66 16.79
N ARG A 118 14.25 14.36 16.98
CA ARG A 118 14.30 13.38 15.89
C ARG A 118 13.13 13.57 14.93
N ILE A 119 11.95 13.87 15.42
CA ILE A 119 10.76 14.09 14.62
C ILE A 119 10.91 15.36 13.78
N LEU A 120 11.38 16.45 14.38
CA LEU A 120 11.68 17.70 13.69
C LEU A 120 12.76 17.51 12.59
N LEU A 121 13.80 16.70 12.89
CA LEU A 121 14.82 16.35 11.91
C LEU A 121 14.21 15.59 10.71
N VAL A 122 13.37 14.60 10.95
CA VAL A 122 12.71 13.83 9.89
C VAL A 122 11.84 14.73 9.01
N GLU A 123 11.07 15.62 9.62
CA GLU A 123 10.23 16.58 8.89
C GLU A 123 11.08 17.52 8.03
N ALA A 124 12.09 18.16 8.63
CA ALA A 124 12.97 19.11 7.94
C ALA A 124 13.73 18.44 6.78
N TYR A 125 14.26 17.24 7.02
CA TYR A 125 14.97 16.48 6.00
C TYR A 125 14.06 16.06 4.85
N ALA A 126 12.87 15.54 5.16
CA ALA A 126 11.91 15.11 4.15
C ALA A 126 11.46 16.28 3.26
N LYS A 127 11.20 17.45 3.86
CA LYS A 127 10.85 18.66 3.12
C LYS A 127 12.01 19.17 2.25
N ALA A 128 13.23 19.21 2.78
CA ALA A 128 14.41 19.68 2.05
C ALA A 128 14.78 18.78 0.85
N ASN A 129 14.43 17.50 0.89
CA ASN A 129 14.73 16.52 -0.16
C ASN A 129 13.54 16.19 -1.06
N ASN A 130 12.45 16.96 -0.99
CA ASN A 130 11.21 16.74 -1.77
C ASN A 130 10.60 15.33 -1.57
N LEU A 131 10.77 14.76 -0.38
CA LEU A 131 10.18 13.47 0.01
C LEU A 131 8.86 13.65 0.79
N TRP A 132 8.54 14.89 1.12
CA TRP A 132 7.32 15.24 1.85
C TRP A 132 6.12 15.31 0.90
N ARG A 133 4.99 14.71 1.29
CA ARG A 133 3.75 14.81 0.51
C ARG A 133 3.25 16.26 0.45
N HIS A 134 2.97 16.74 -0.74
CA HIS A 134 2.33 18.03 -1.01
C HIS A 134 0.90 17.82 -1.52
N GLU A 135 0.02 18.81 -1.31
CA GLU A 135 -1.39 18.75 -1.76
C GLU A 135 -1.48 18.61 -3.29
N ASP A 136 -0.61 19.32 -4.00
CA ASP A 136 -0.54 19.30 -5.47
C ASP A 136 0.29 18.14 -6.05
N TYR A 137 0.62 17.14 -5.22
CA TYR A 137 1.46 16.03 -5.64
C TYR A 137 0.77 15.19 -6.72
N ASN A 138 1.24 15.32 -7.94
CA ASN A 138 0.70 14.65 -9.11
C ASN A 138 1.84 14.15 -10.03
N PRO A 139 2.62 13.16 -9.61
CA PRO A 139 3.73 12.64 -10.38
C PRO A 139 3.28 12.02 -11.70
N ILE A 140 4.22 11.91 -12.64
CA ILE A 140 4.02 11.15 -13.87
C ILE A 140 4.35 9.68 -13.58
N TYR A 141 3.32 8.85 -13.60
CA TYR A 141 3.45 7.40 -13.44
C TYR A 141 3.41 6.70 -14.79
N THR A 142 3.99 5.50 -14.86
CA THR A 142 3.86 4.61 -16.03
C THR A 142 2.40 4.25 -16.27
N ASP A 143 1.63 4.05 -15.19
CA ASP A 143 0.20 3.76 -15.26
C ASP A 143 -0.49 4.26 -13.98
N ARG A 144 -1.82 4.35 -13.99
CA ARG A 144 -2.60 4.88 -12.86
C ARG A 144 -3.84 4.05 -12.59
N LEU A 145 -4.19 3.97 -11.31
CA LEU A 145 -5.47 3.49 -10.80
C LEU A 145 -6.08 4.54 -9.88
N HIS A 146 -7.39 4.50 -9.72
CA HIS A 146 -8.12 5.39 -8.81
C HIS A 146 -9.18 4.60 -8.06
N LEU A 147 -9.27 4.82 -6.75
CA LEU A 147 -10.29 4.25 -5.88
C LEU A 147 -10.83 5.32 -4.94
N ASN A 148 -12.14 5.52 -4.96
CA ASN A 148 -12.83 6.31 -3.95
C ASN A 148 -13.15 5.38 -2.76
N MET A 149 -12.55 5.64 -1.60
CA MET A 149 -12.74 4.82 -0.40
C MET A 149 -14.19 4.82 0.11
N GLY A 150 -14.99 5.84 -0.22
CA GLY A 150 -16.42 5.87 0.09
C GLY A 150 -17.25 4.82 -0.65
N THR A 151 -16.69 4.12 -1.65
CA THR A 151 -17.36 3.03 -2.37
C THR A 151 -17.06 1.64 -1.79
N ILE A 152 -16.20 1.57 -0.78
CA ILE A 152 -15.86 0.31 -0.12
C ILE A 152 -17.07 -0.22 0.65
N VAL A 153 -17.26 -1.50 0.56
CA VAL A 153 -18.30 -2.25 1.28
C VAL A 153 -17.67 -3.41 2.05
N PRO A 154 -18.29 -3.88 3.13
CA PRO A 154 -17.80 -5.05 3.86
C PRO A 154 -17.60 -6.25 2.92
N ALA A 155 -16.47 -6.91 3.08
CA ALA A 155 -16.02 -7.98 2.19
C ALA A 155 -15.30 -9.09 2.94
N ILE A 156 -15.21 -10.24 2.30
CA ILE A 156 -14.40 -11.38 2.69
C ILE A 156 -13.50 -11.75 1.51
N SER A 157 -12.54 -12.61 1.75
CA SER A 157 -11.64 -13.12 0.72
C SER A 157 -11.61 -14.65 0.75
N GLY A 158 -11.34 -15.26 -0.38
CA GLY A 158 -11.27 -16.70 -0.51
C GLY A 158 -12.40 -17.28 -1.35
N PRO A 159 -12.55 -18.65 -1.38
CA PRO A 159 -11.87 -19.59 -0.45
C PRO A 159 -10.43 -19.93 -0.82
N LYS A 160 -9.99 -19.69 -2.06
CA LYS A 160 -8.70 -20.21 -2.55
C LYS A 160 -7.54 -19.24 -2.31
N ARG A 161 -7.74 -17.93 -2.50
CA ARG A 161 -6.67 -16.93 -2.50
C ARG A 161 -7.11 -15.62 -1.86
N PRO A 162 -6.19 -14.83 -1.28
CA PRO A 162 -6.50 -13.52 -0.69
C PRO A 162 -7.08 -12.50 -1.67
N GLN A 163 -6.81 -12.63 -2.96
CA GLN A 163 -7.35 -11.76 -4.00
C GLN A 163 -8.76 -12.14 -4.48
N ASP A 164 -9.29 -13.27 -4.06
CA ASP A 164 -10.65 -13.68 -4.42
C ASP A 164 -11.65 -12.86 -3.57
N TYR A 165 -11.89 -11.64 -4.01
CA TYR A 165 -12.74 -10.67 -3.31
C TYR A 165 -14.21 -11.04 -3.42
N VAL A 166 -14.88 -11.13 -2.28
CA VAL A 166 -16.31 -11.43 -2.20
C VAL A 166 -16.98 -10.41 -1.28
N ARG A 167 -17.93 -9.64 -1.80
CA ARG A 167 -18.76 -8.77 -0.97
C ARG A 167 -19.53 -9.59 0.06
N LEU A 168 -19.61 -9.10 1.29
CA LEU A 168 -20.27 -9.83 2.38
C LEU A 168 -21.74 -10.13 2.08
N ASP A 169 -22.46 -9.20 1.41
CA ASP A 169 -23.85 -9.39 0.99
C ASP A 169 -24.04 -10.45 -0.12
N LYS A 170 -22.94 -10.90 -0.75
CA LYS A 170 -22.91 -11.93 -1.79
C LYS A 170 -22.25 -13.23 -1.34
N ALA A 171 -21.81 -13.33 -0.08
CA ALA A 171 -21.07 -14.48 0.41
C ALA A 171 -21.83 -15.80 0.29
N LYS A 172 -23.14 -15.80 0.56
CA LYS A 172 -23.99 -16.99 0.43
C LYS A 172 -24.03 -17.50 -1.02
N ASP A 173 -24.27 -16.59 -1.96
CA ASP A 173 -24.37 -16.96 -3.38
C ASP A 173 -23.04 -17.44 -3.93
N ALA A 174 -21.94 -16.79 -3.52
CA ALA A 174 -20.59 -17.21 -3.89
C ALA A 174 -20.25 -18.60 -3.35
N PHE A 175 -20.60 -18.89 -2.09
CA PHE A 175 -20.41 -20.21 -1.48
C PHE A 175 -21.19 -21.30 -2.23
N LEU A 176 -22.47 -21.08 -2.52
CA LEU A 176 -23.30 -22.06 -3.24
C LEU A 176 -22.76 -22.34 -4.65
N LYS A 177 -22.19 -21.33 -5.31
CA LYS A 177 -21.58 -21.49 -6.63
C LYS A 177 -20.31 -22.35 -6.61
N GLU A 178 -19.52 -22.27 -5.54
CA GLU A 178 -18.28 -23.08 -5.38
C GLU A 178 -18.58 -24.54 -4.99
N MET A 179 -19.76 -24.80 -4.44
CA MET A 179 -20.18 -26.17 -4.07
C MET A 179 -20.72 -26.99 -5.25
N ASN A 180 -21.11 -26.38 -6.36
CA ASN A 180 -21.61 -27.03 -7.57
C ASN A 180 -20.51 -27.10 -8.64
#